data_bd759cf93e5f1b0f527f691efa270d01
#
_entry.id   bd759cf93e5f1b0f527f691efa270d01
#
_cell.length_a   1.000
_cell.length_b   1.000
_cell.length_c   1.000
_cell.angle_alpha   90.00
_cell.angle_beta   90.00
_cell.angle_gamma   90.00
#
_symmetry.space_group_name_H-M   'P 1'
#
loop_
_entity.id
_entity.type
_entity.pdbx_description
1 polymer ?
#
loop_
_entity_poly.entity_id
_entity_poly.type
_entity_poly.pdbx_seq_one_letter_code
_entity_poly.pdbx_strand_id
1 'polypeptide(L)'
;METGNKKLYYAKDLTPAIPVHPGDILGEELDARGIRRKDFAQAIGIQASHLSAIIHGTRSITPVVAAKIESGLPGISADFWVQLQEQYNVDMRKKSAETRSLVAGYKPLRTEPALALAEPEAEYNGRITVSVSIPASDRELLEMLARRMGWGIQ
;
A
#
# COMPACT_ATOMS: atom_id res chain seq x y z
N MET A 1 -33.58 -19.35 32.55
CA MET A 1 -33.53 -17.91 32.22
C MET A 1 -32.10 -17.57 31.92
N GLU A 2 -31.73 -17.57 30.64
CA GLU A 2 -30.39 -17.14 30.22
C GLU A 2 -30.31 -15.63 30.33
N THR A 3 -29.55 -15.14 31.31
CA THR A 3 -29.15 -13.75 31.36
C THR A 3 -28.08 -13.56 30.29
N GLY A 4 -28.51 -13.22 29.07
CA GLY A 4 -27.63 -12.87 28.00
C GLY A 4 -26.74 -11.71 28.43
N ASN A 5 -25.47 -11.99 28.62
CA ASN A 5 -24.44 -11.00 28.93
C ASN A 5 -24.33 -10.02 27.73
N LYS A 6 -25.15 -8.98 27.78
CA LYS A 6 -25.17 -7.92 26.75
C LYS A 6 -23.87 -7.13 26.90
N LYS A 7 -22.84 -7.51 26.13
CA LYS A 7 -21.56 -6.81 26.11
C LYS A 7 -21.82 -5.38 25.65
N LEU A 8 -21.69 -4.44 26.57
CA LEU A 8 -21.86 -3.01 26.25
C LEU A 8 -20.62 -2.54 25.52
N TYR A 9 -20.73 -2.24 24.24
CA TYR A 9 -19.68 -1.61 23.46
C TYR A 9 -19.79 -0.11 23.60
N TYR A 10 -18.76 0.54 24.08
CA TYR A 10 -18.67 1.99 24.09
C TYR A 10 -18.14 2.45 22.72
N ALA A 11 -18.60 3.62 22.24
CA ALA A 11 -18.18 4.16 20.94
C ALA A 11 -16.66 4.28 20.80
N LYS A 12 -15.93 4.49 21.91
CA LYS A 12 -14.46 4.51 21.97
C LYS A 12 -13.80 3.17 21.66
N ASP A 13 -14.54 2.06 21.82
CA ASP A 13 -14.04 0.69 21.61
C ASP A 13 -14.34 0.20 20.19
N LEU A 14 -15.11 0.97 19.42
CA LEU A 14 -15.44 0.68 18.03
C LEU A 14 -14.33 1.22 17.14
N THR A 15 -13.56 0.32 16.54
CA THR A 15 -12.65 0.69 15.46
C THR A 15 -13.41 0.57 14.14
N PRO A 16 -13.44 1.60 13.31
CA PRO A 16 -14.12 1.51 12.02
C PRO A 16 -13.50 0.40 11.18
N ALA A 17 -14.33 -0.36 10.48
CA ALA A 17 -13.89 -1.45 9.60
C ALA A 17 -12.91 -0.94 8.53
N ILE A 18 -13.11 0.30 8.09
CA ILE A 18 -12.23 1.01 7.15
C ILE A 18 -11.95 2.38 7.77
N PRO A 19 -10.70 2.68 8.15
CA PRO A 19 -10.31 4.01 8.60
C PRO A 19 -10.53 5.04 7.48
N VAL A 20 -11.23 6.12 7.79
CA VAL A 20 -11.46 7.21 6.84
C VAL A 20 -10.29 8.18 6.90
N HIS A 21 -9.66 8.46 5.76
CA HIS A 21 -8.56 9.41 5.71
C HIS A 21 -9.08 10.85 5.81
N PRO A 22 -8.42 11.76 6.57
CA PRO A 22 -8.84 13.16 6.66
C PRO A 22 -8.96 13.87 5.31
N GLY A 23 -8.17 13.44 4.33
CA GLY A 23 -8.23 13.97 2.97
C GLY A 23 -9.56 13.71 2.27
N ASP A 24 -10.21 12.56 2.53
CA ASP A 24 -11.53 12.25 1.97
C ASP A 24 -12.56 13.28 2.47
N ILE A 25 -12.55 13.55 3.79
CA ILE A 25 -13.42 14.53 4.43
C ILE A 25 -13.15 15.95 3.88
N LEU A 26 -11.89 16.30 3.68
CA LEU A 26 -11.52 17.58 3.07
C LEU A 26 -12.05 17.68 1.63
N GLY A 27 -11.94 16.61 0.86
CA GLY A 27 -12.47 16.54 -0.50
C GLY A 27 -13.98 16.74 -0.53
N GLU A 28 -14.72 16.03 0.32
CA GLU A 28 -16.18 16.15 0.46
C GLU A 28 -16.60 17.56 0.89
N GLU A 29 -15.88 18.18 1.82
CA GLU A 29 -16.17 19.54 2.29
C GLU A 29 -15.96 20.60 1.19
N LEU A 30 -14.90 20.45 0.38
CA LEU A 30 -14.68 21.33 -0.76
C LEU A 30 -15.78 21.16 -1.82
N ASP A 31 -16.16 19.92 -2.11
CA ASP A 31 -17.21 19.61 -3.08
C ASP A 31 -18.58 20.11 -2.59
N ALA A 32 -18.89 19.95 -1.30
CA ALA A 32 -20.12 20.45 -0.69
C ALA A 32 -20.24 21.98 -0.75
N ARG A 33 -19.13 22.70 -0.65
CA ARG A 33 -19.07 24.17 -0.77
C ARG A 33 -18.92 24.66 -2.21
N GLY A 34 -18.80 23.75 -3.17
CA GLY A 34 -18.58 24.11 -4.58
C GLY A 34 -17.22 24.75 -4.86
N ILE A 35 -16.22 24.49 -4.00
CA ILE A 35 -14.87 25.07 -4.10
C ILE A 35 -14.00 24.17 -4.96
N ARG A 36 -13.46 24.70 -6.06
CA ARG A 36 -12.54 23.94 -6.91
C ARG A 36 -11.20 23.72 -6.18
N ARG A 37 -10.73 22.48 -6.19
CA ARG A 37 -9.49 22.06 -5.50
C ARG A 37 -8.29 22.92 -5.89
N LYS A 38 -8.16 23.28 -7.17
CA LYS A 38 -7.09 24.15 -7.66
C LYS A 38 -7.11 25.55 -7.05
N ASP A 39 -8.30 26.14 -6.97
CA ASP A 39 -8.48 27.49 -6.43
C ASP A 39 -8.24 27.50 -4.91
N PHE A 40 -8.71 26.45 -4.24
CA PHE A 40 -8.46 26.28 -2.80
C PHE A 40 -6.96 26.13 -2.50
N ALA A 41 -6.25 25.26 -3.25
CA ALA A 41 -4.80 25.09 -3.09
C ALA A 41 -4.06 26.43 -3.24
N GLN A 42 -4.44 27.23 -4.24
CA GLN A 42 -3.87 28.55 -4.46
C GLN A 42 -4.19 29.50 -3.30
N ALA A 43 -5.43 29.51 -2.80
CA ALA A 43 -5.87 30.37 -1.71
C ALA A 43 -5.11 30.09 -0.42
N ILE A 44 -4.83 28.82 -0.08
CA ILE A 44 -4.10 28.44 1.13
C ILE A 44 -2.59 28.34 0.93
N GLY A 45 -2.08 28.68 -0.26
CA GLY A 45 -0.66 28.72 -0.56
C GLY A 45 0.04 27.37 -0.51
N ILE A 46 -0.59 26.33 -1.10
CA ILE A 46 0.02 25.02 -1.33
C ILE A 46 -0.08 24.65 -2.81
N GLN A 47 0.77 23.73 -3.25
CA GLN A 47 0.69 23.23 -4.62
C GLN A 47 -0.56 22.36 -4.83
N ALA A 48 -1.20 22.46 -5.99
CA ALA A 48 -2.39 21.67 -6.32
C ALA A 48 -2.11 20.16 -6.26
N SER A 49 -0.89 19.73 -6.64
CA SER A 49 -0.45 18.33 -6.50
C SER A 49 -0.34 17.89 -5.05
N HIS A 50 0.08 18.79 -4.14
CA HIS A 50 0.13 18.51 -2.72
C HIS A 50 -1.28 18.33 -2.14
N LEU A 51 -2.21 19.24 -2.45
CA LEU A 51 -3.61 19.11 -2.04
C LEU A 51 -4.23 17.81 -2.58
N SER A 52 -4.00 17.51 -3.86
CA SER A 52 -4.45 16.25 -4.48
C SER A 52 -3.92 15.02 -3.74
N ALA A 53 -2.65 15.01 -3.38
CA ALA A 53 -2.04 13.91 -2.62
C ALA A 53 -2.67 13.74 -1.23
N ILE A 54 -3.07 14.82 -0.56
CA ILE A 54 -3.80 14.79 0.71
C ILE A 54 -5.20 14.20 0.51
N ILE A 55 -5.95 14.71 -0.47
CA ILE A 55 -7.32 14.26 -0.77
C ILE A 55 -7.35 12.77 -1.13
N HIS A 56 -6.34 12.27 -1.86
CA HIS A 56 -6.25 10.84 -2.21
C HIS A 56 -5.59 9.98 -1.11
N GLY A 57 -5.37 10.50 0.09
CA GLY A 57 -4.85 9.75 1.23
C GLY A 57 -3.37 9.32 1.11
N THR A 58 -2.64 9.80 0.10
CA THR A 58 -1.22 9.47 -0.08
C THR A 58 -0.29 10.38 0.75
N ARG A 59 -0.82 11.45 1.30
CA ARG A 59 -0.10 12.40 2.15
C ARG A 59 -0.95 12.82 3.34
N SER A 60 -0.33 12.83 4.52
CA SER A 60 -0.98 13.24 5.78
C SER A 60 -1.16 14.75 5.88
N ILE A 61 -2.17 15.17 6.66
CA ILE A 61 -2.35 16.57 7.05
C ILE A 61 -1.41 16.86 8.22
N THR A 62 -0.40 17.71 7.98
CA THR A 62 0.50 18.19 9.03
C THR A 62 -0.12 19.37 9.77
N PRO A 63 0.32 19.73 10.99
CA PRO A 63 -0.19 20.90 11.71
C PRO A 63 -0.10 22.21 10.91
N VAL A 64 0.96 22.37 10.12
CA VAL A 64 1.12 23.53 9.23
C VAL A 64 0.08 23.55 8.13
N VAL A 65 -0.20 22.39 7.53
CA VAL A 65 -1.24 22.28 6.49
C VAL A 65 -2.63 22.48 7.12
N ALA A 66 -2.86 21.93 8.31
CA ALA A 66 -4.11 22.13 9.05
C ALA A 66 -4.41 23.63 9.31
N ALA A 67 -3.41 24.39 9.74
CA ALA A 67 -3.55 25.85 9.92
C ALA A 67 -3.85 26.58 8.60
N LYS A 68 -3.26 26.14 7.50
CA LYS A 68 -3.57 26.67 6.17
C LYS A 68 -5.00 26.33 5.73
N ILE A 69 -5.45 25.10 5.99
CA ILE A 69 -6.83 24.68 5.67
C ILE A 69 -7.81 25.53 6.48
N GLU A 70 -7.58 25.74 7.77
CA GLU A 70 -8.40 26.61 8.61
C GLU A 70 -8.53 28.03 8.03
N SER A 71 -7.45 28.59 7.51
CA SER A 71 -7.48 29.92 6.88
C SER A 71 -8.35 29.97 5.61
N GLY A 72 -8.46 28.86 4.90
CA GLY A 72 -9.26 28.74 3.67
C GLY A 72 -10.69 28.21 3.87
N LEU A 73 -10.95 27.54 4.98
CA LEU A 73 -12.26 26.96 5.34
C LEU A 73 -12.71 27.48 6.70
N PRO A 74 -13.26 28.69 6.78
CA PRO A 74 -13.74 29.22 8.04
C PRO A 74 -14.82 28.32 8.64
N GLY A 75 -14.75 28.14 9.96
CA GLY A 75 -15.66 27.29 10.72
C GLY A 75 -15.12 25.87 11.05
N ILE A 76 -13.97 25.49 10.51
CA ILE A 76 -13.31 24.21 10.84
C ILE A 76 -11.89 24.54 11.33
N SER A 77 -11.62 24.23 12.61
CA SER A 77 -10.32 24.55 13.22
C SER A 77 -9.18 23.66 12.74
N ALA A 78 -7.95 24.17 12.82
CA ALA A 78 -6.74 23.36 12.56
C ALA A 78 -6.65 22.15 13.49
N ASP A 79 -7.02 22.33 14.76
CA ASP A 79 -7.02 21.24 15.76
C ASP A 79 -7.94 20.09 15.35
N PHE A 80 -9.08 20.37 14.74
CA PHE A 80 -9.97 19.33 14.22
C PHE A 80 -9.25 18.45 13.18
N TRP A 81 -8.55 19.05 12.22
CA TRP A 81 -7.81 18.32 11.18
C TRP A 81 -6.66 17.51 11.75
N VAL A 82 -5.95 18.06 12.74
CA VAL A 82 -4.84 17.36 13.43
C VAL A 82 -5.35 16.16 14.20
N GLN A 83 -6.43 16.33 14.99
CA GLN A 83 -7.04 15.23 15.75
C GLN A 83 -7.57 14.13 14.82
N LEU A 84 -8.20 14.52 13.72
CA LEU A 84 -8.69 13.56 12.72
C LEU A 84 -7.56 12.74 12.08
N GLN A 85 -6.44 13.39 11.78
CA GLN A 85 -5.24 12.71 11.27
C GLN A 85 -4.65 11.76 12.32
N GLU A 86 -4.62 12.18 13.57
CA GLU A 86 -4.12 11.35 14.66
C GLU A 86 -4.99 10.11 14.88
N GLN A 87 -6.32 10.29 14.87
CA GLN A 87 -7.27 9.19 14.96
C GLN A 87 -7.10 8.20 13.81
N TYR A 88 -6.99 8.69 12.59
CA TYR A 88 -6.71 7.87 11.42
C TYR A 88 -5.42 7.04 11.59
N ASN A 89 -4.34 7.67 12.06
CA ASN A 89 -3.07 7.00 12.29
C ASN A 89 -3.16 5.91 13.36
N VAL A 90 -3.95 6.13 14.41
CA VAL A 90 -4.20 5.13 15.48
C VAL A 90 -4.97 3.93 14.91
N ASP A 91 -6.03 4.19 14.13
CA ASP A 91 -6.87 3.14 13.56
C ASP A 91 -6.10 2.32 12.52
N MET A 92 -5.27 2.95 11.71
CA MET A 92 -4.38 2.27 10.77
C MET A 92 -3.36 1.37 11.48
N ARG A 93 -2.81 1.82 12.61
CA ARG A 93 -1.90 0.99 13.43
C ARG A 93 -2.60 -0.22 14.03
N LYS A 94 -3.81 -0.04 14.58
CA LYS A 94 -4.64 -1.15 15.10
C LYS A 94 -4.93 -2.16 14.00
N LYS A 95 -5.39 -1.71 12.84
CA LYS A 95 -5.68 -2.57 11.69
C LYS A 95 -4.45 -3.32 11.18
N SER A 96 -3.30 -2.65 11.11
CA SER A 96 -2.03 -3.29 10.75
C SER A 96 -1.60 -4.35 11.76
N ALA A 97 -1.79 -4.11 13.05
CA ALA A 97 -1.50 -5.09 14.10
C ALA A 97 -2.44 -6.30 14.03
N GLU A 98 -3.72 -6.07 13.78
CA GLU A 98 -4.73 -7.12 13.57
C GLU A 98 -4.38 -7.99 12.35
N THR A 99 -4.09 -7.36 11.21
CA THR A 99 -3.65 -8.06 9.99
C THR A 99 -2.38 -8.88 10.24
N ARG A 100 -1.41 -8.31 10.95
CA ARG A 100 -0.16 -9.01 11.29
C ARG A 100 -0.41 -10.22 12.18
N SER A 101 -1.35 -10.13 13.12
CA SER A 101 -1.78 -11.24 13.97
C SER A 101 -2.44 -12.36 13.16
N LEU A 102 -3.29 -12.01 12.20
CA LEU A 102 -3.93 -12.98 11.32
C LEU A 102 -2.92 -13.71 10.44
N VAL A 103 -1.89 -13.02 9.95
CA VAL A 103 -0.85 -13.58 9.08
C VAL A 103 0.19 -14.38 9.87
N ALA A 104 0.38 -14.11 11.16
CA ALA A 104 1.37 -14.80 12.00
C ALA A 104 1.17 -16.32 12.08
N GLY A 105 -0.06 -16.79 11.83
CA GLY A 105 -0.39 -18.22 11.76
C GLY A 105 -0.04 -18.90 10.42
N TYR A 106 0.27 -18.14 9.38
CA TYR A 106 0.65 -18.67 8.09
C TYR A 106 2.15 -18.97 8.07
N LYS A 107 2.53 -20.24 7.83
CA LYS A 107 3.92 -20.56 7.52
C LYS A 107 4.26 -19.86 6.20
N PRO A 108 5.33 -19.05 6.16
CA PRO A 108 5.80 -18.55 4.88
C PRO A 108 6.04 -19.74 3.97
N LEU A 109 5.56 -19.69 2.73
CA LEU A 109 6.02 -20.59 1.69
C LEU A 109 7.55 -20.55 1.78
N ARG A 110 8.16 -21.70 2.15
CA ARG A 110 9.60 -21.83 2.01
C ARG A 110 9.90 -21.55 0.55
N THR A 111 10.23 -20.34 0.23
CA THR A 111 11.10 -20.12 -0.89
C THR A 111 12.37 -20.83 -0.47
N GLU A 112 12.55 -22.08 -0.96
CA GLU A 112 13.88 -22.65 -1.04
C GLU A 112 14.75 -21.50 -1.49
N PRO A 113 15.85 -21.18 -0.76
CA PRO A 113 16.74 -20.15 -1.23
C PRO A 113 16.96 -20.50 -2.70
N ALA A 114 16.46 -19.62 -3.58
CA ALA A 114 16.65 -19.79 -5.01
C ALA A 114 18.09 -20.23 -5.14
N LEU A 115 18.26 -21.49 -5.54
CA LEU A 115 19.51 -22.25 -5.56
C LEU A 115 20.64 -21.26 -5.37
N ALA A 116 21.30 -21.25 -4.21
CA ALA A 116 22.49 -20.45 -4.08
C ALA A 116 23.26 -20.79 -5.33
N LEU A 117 23.25 -19.88 -6.28
CA LEU A 117 24.14 -19.96 -7.41
C LEU A 117 25.49 -19.98 -6.71
N ALA A 118 25.96 -21.21 -6.41
CA ALA A 118 27.35 -21.41 -6.14
C ALA A 118 27.97 -20.71 -7.33
N GLU A 119 28.53 -19.56 -7.09
CA GLU A 119 29.31 -18.87 -8.10
C GLU A 119 30.31 -19.94 -8.55
N PRO A 120 30.20 -20.45 -9.79
CA PRO A 120 31.28 -21.26 -10.28
C PRO A 120 32.45 -20.29 -10.33
N GLU A 121 33.43 -20.49 -9.46
CA GLU A 121 34.80 -20.07 -9.73
C GLU A 121 35.28 -20.84 -10.96
N ALA A 122 34.66 -20.58 -12.09
CA ALA A 122 35.08 -21.08 -13.38
C ALA A 122 35.55 -19.86 -14.14
N GLU A 123 36.85 -19.85 -14.40
CA GLU A 123 37.46 -19.00 -15.42
C GLU A 123 36.49 -18.85 -16.59
N TYR A 124 36.09 -17.63 -16.86
CA TYR A 124 35.23 -17.27 -17.97
C TYR A 124 35.96 -17.62 -19.28
N ASN A 125 35.73 -18.83 -19.79
CA ASN A 125 36.27 -19.33 -21.04
C ASN A 125 35.35 -19.03 -22.23
N GLY A 126 34.49 -18.01 -22.11
CA GLY A 126 33.63 -17.57 -23.22
C GLY A 126 32.49 -18.53 -23.58
N ARG A 127 32.30 -19.62 -22.86
CA ARG A 127 31.17 -20.55 -23.05
C ARG A 127 30.27 -20.55 -21.83
N ILE A 128 29.07 -20.01 -22.00
CA ILE A 128 28.00 -20.08 -21.00
C ILE A 128 27.29 -21.42 -21.23
N THR A 129 27.46 -22.36 -20.32
CA THR A 129 26.68 -23.61 -20.27
C THR A 129 25.51 -23.40 -19.30
N VAL A 130 24.30 -23.25 -19.80
CA VAL A 130 23.09 -23.18 -18.99
C VAL A 130 22.49 -24.58 -18.91
N SER A 131 22.50 -25.19 -17.73
CA SER A 131 21.81 -26.46 -17.48
C SER A 131 20.37 -26.19 -17.17
N VAL A 132 19.48 -26.39 -18.14
CA VAL A 132 18.03 -26.29 -17.95
C VAL A 132 17.46 -27.69 -17.80
N SER A 133 16.84 -27.99 -16.65
CA SER A 133 16.05 -29.22 -16.45
C SER A 133 14.73 -29.08 -17.15
N ILE A 134 14.58 -29.75 -18.28
CA ILE A 134 13.35 -29.69 -19.10
C ILE A 134 12.56 -30.98 -18.85
N PRO A 135 11.23 -30.87 -18.61
CA PRO A 135 10.36 -32.04 -18.53
C PRO A 135 10.45 -32.88 -19.80
N ALA A 136 10.36 -34.21 -19.65
CA ALA A 136 10.52 -35.14 -20.76
C ALA A 136 9.54 -34.91 -21.92
N SER A 137 8.36 -34.32 -21.62
CA SER A 137 7.35 -33.96 -22.62
C SER A 137 7.75 -32.85 -23.57
N ASP A 138 8.67 -31.97 -23.17
CA ASP A 138 9.03 -30.79 -23.96
C ASP A 138 10.37 -30.98 -24.72
N ARG A 139 11.01 -32.14 -24.53
CA ARG A 139 12.30 -32.43 -25.12
C ARG A 139 12.24 -32.56 -26.65
N GLU A 140 11.18 -33.17 -27.18
CA GLU A 140 10.95 -33.29 -28.64
C GLU A 140 10.77 -31.94 -29.31
N LEU A 141 10.09 -31.02 -28.66
CA LEU A 141 9.85 -29.68 -29.19
C LEU A 141 11.16 -28.89 -29.25
N LEU A 142 12.01 -29.02 -28.25
CA LEU A 142 13.34 -28.39 -28.22
C LEU A 142 14.31 -28.95 -29.24
N GLU A 143 14.30 -30.24 -29.45
CA GLU A 143 15.11 -30.84 -30.52
C GLU A 143 14.69 -30.39 -31.92
N MET A 144 13.38 -30.22 -32.13
CA MET A 144 12.84 -29.71 -33.38
C MET A 144 13.23 -28.25 -33.61
N LEU A 145 13.15 -27.41 -32.56
CA LEU A 145 13.55 -26.01 -32.61
C LEU A 145 15.07 -25.84 -32.82
N ALA A 146 15.89 -26.65 -32.13
CA ALA A 146 17.35 -26.61 -32.25
C ALA A 146 17.81 -26.98 -33.67
N ARG A 147 17.19 -27.99 -34.29
CA ARG A 147 17.45 -28.36 -35.69
C ARG A 147 17.08 -27.22 -36.65
N ARG A 148 15.99 -26.54 -36.39
CA ARG A 148 15.53 -25.44 -37.24
C ARG A 148 16.40 -24.18 -37.11
N MET A 149 17.03 -23.99 -35.96
CA MET A 149 17.85 -22.80 -35.66
C MET A 149 19.37 -23.08 -35.79
N GLY A 150 19.76 -24.33 -36.15
CA GLY A 150 21.17 -24.70 -36.29
C GLY A 150 21.95 -24.76 -34.98
N TRP A 151 21.26 -24.95 -33.85
CA TRP A 151 21.90 -25.09 -32.55
C TRP A 151 22.23 -26.56 -32.27
N GLY A 152 23.50 -26.85 -31.95
CA GLY A 152 23.93 -28.19 -31.52
C GLY A 152 23.52 -28.40 -30.06
N ILE A 153 22.66 -29.41 -29.82
CA ILE A 153 22.37 -29.93 -28.48
C ILE A 153 23.30 -31.11 -28.25
N GLN A 154 24.17 -31.03 -27.24
CA GLN A 154 24.95 -32.16 -26.75
C GLN A 154 24.34 -32.68 -25.45
#